data_a8e147b5683fbf5bbeca4f3e3b3fc8b3
#
_entry.id   a8e147b5683fbf5bbeca4f3e3b3fc8b3
#
_cell.length_a   1.000
_cell.length_b   1.000
_cell.length_c   1.000
_cell.angle_alpha   90.00
_cell.angle_beta   90.00
_cell.angle_gamma   90.00
#
_symmetry.space_group_name_H-M   'P 1'
#
loop_
_entity.id
_entity.type
_entity.pdbx_description
1 polymer ?
#
loop_
_entity_poly.entity_id
_entity_poly.type
_entity_poly.pdbx_seq_one_letter_code
_entity_poly.pdbx_strand_id
1 'polypeptide(L)'
;MEYLNFNGKKYLIFGASSGIGKQVAFQLSQLGARLVLVGRNEEKLQETLEMLDGDGHNILICDVSDFSAAQNAVKTAVSMDNIKLDGCVFSAGIYAMLPLGA
;
A
#
# COMPACT_ATOMS: atom_id res chain seq x y z
N MET A 1 19.73 8.05 -0.86
CA MET A 1 20.43 6.79 -0.83
C MET A 1 20.11 6.00 -2.09
N GLU A 2 21.05 5.97 -3.00
CA GLU A 2 20.73 5.50 -4.34
C GLU A 2 20.65 3.99 -4.46
N TYR A 3 21.16 3.23 -3.52
CA TYR A 3 21.02 1.79 -3.56
C TYR A 3 19.74 1.31 -2.88
N LEU A 4 18.92 2.21 -2.33
CA LEU A 4 17.59 1.88 -1.87
C LEU A 4 16.59 2.53 -2.83
N ASN A 5 16.25 1.80 -3.85
CA ASN A 5 15.42 2.33 -4.92
C ASN A 5 14.30 1.34 -5.23
N PHE A 6 13.07 1.78 -5.00
CA PHE A 6 11.90 0.96 -5.27
C PHE A 6 11.12 1.43 -6.49
N ASN A 7 11.79 2.14 -7.39
CA ASN A 7 11.14 2.58 -8.63
C ASN A 7 10.57 1.39 -9.38
N GLY A 8 9.33 1.52 -9.79
CA GLY A 8 8.65 0.45 -10.50
C GLY A 8 8.06 -0.63 -9.61
N LYS A 9 8.31 -0.56 -8.31
CA LYS A 9 7.73 -1.50 -7.37
C LYS A 9 6.36 -1.01 -6.93
N LYS A 10 5.49 -1.96 -6.60
CA LYS A 10 4.13 -1.65 -6.17
C LYS A 10 3.81 -2.42 -4.90
N TYR A 11 3.32 -1.72 -3.89
CA TYR A 11 3.00 -2.31 -2.60
C TYR A 11 1.60 -1.96 -2.17
N LEU A 12 0.97 -2.89 -1.50
CA LEU A 12 -0.34 -2.73 -0.91
C LEU A 12 -0.15 -2.50 0.59
N ILE A 13 -0.70 -1.39 1.10
CA ILE A 13 -0.51 -1.02 2.50
C ILE A 13 -1.85 -1.15 3.22
N PHE A 14 -1.98 -2.17 4.06
CA PHE A 14 -3.17 -2.35 4.89
C PHE A 14 -3.00 -1.53 6.15
N GLY A 15 -4.03 -0.76 6.51
CA GLY A 15 -3.96 0.09 7.68
C GLY A 15 -3.22 1.39 7.44
N ALA A 16 -3.24 1.87 6.20
CA ALA A 16 -2.47 3.05 5.81
C ALA A 16 -3.03 4.35 6.36
N SER A 17 -4.20 4.32 6.99
CA SER A 17 -4.85 5.54 7.46
C SER A 17 -4.32 6.02 8.81
N SER A 18 -3.47 5.28 9.48
CA SER A 18 -3.04 5.67 10.82
C SER A 18 -1.64 5.17 11.13
N GLY A 19 -0.99 5.89 12.02
CA GLY A 19 0.22 5.47 12.70
C GLY A 19 1.31 4.92 11.81
N ILE A 20 1.68 3.70 12.09
CA ILE A 20 2.82 3.04 11.44
C ILE A 20 2.57 2.83 9.95
N GLY A 21 1.35 2.45 9.57
CA GLY A 21 1.03 2.25 8.16
C GLY A 21 1.19 3.50 7.34
N LYS A 22 0.75 4.63 7.90
CA LYS A 22 0.89 5.93 7.25
C LYS A 22 2.37 6.29 7.07
N GLN A 23 3.18 6.07 8.10
CA GLN A 23 4.60 6.37 8.05
C GLN A 23 5.33 5.48 7.05
N VAL A 24 5.01 4.19 7.04
CA VAL A 24 5.63 3.28 6.08
C VAL A 24 5.28 3.66 4.65
N ALA A 25 4.01 4.02 4.41
CA ALA A 25 3.59 4.46 3.09
C ALA A 25 4.38 5.67 2.62
N PHE A 26 4.54 6.65 3.51
CA PHE A 26 5.31 7.84 3.17
C PHE A 26 6.75 7.49 2.81
N GLN A 27 7.40 6.68 3.63
CA GLN A 27 8.79 6.32 3.39
C GLN A 27 8.97 5.54 2.09
N LEU A 28 8.05 4.62 1.80
CA LEU A 28 8.13 3.87 0.55
C LEU A 28 7.91 4.78 -0.66
N SER A 29 7.03 5.76 -0.54
CA SER A 29 6.81 6.70 -1.63
C SER A 29 8.07 7.52 -1.92
N GLN A 30 8.81 7.88 -0.88
CA GLN A 30 10.07 8.61 -1.06
C GLN A 30 11.11 7.78 -1.78
N LEU A 31 11.01 6.47 -1.72
CA LEU A 31 11.93 5.56 -2.40
C LEU A 31 11.45 5.20 -3.80
N GLY A 32 10.35 5.79 -4.24
CA GLY A 32 9.89 5.62 -5.62
C GLY A 32 8.81 4.57 -5.82
N ALA A 33 8.34 3.93 -4.75
CA ALA A 33 7.32 2.89 -4.88
C ALA A 33 5.95 3.50 -5.20
N ARG A 34 5.14 2.73 -5.90
CA ARG A 34 3.73 3.03 -6.08
C ARG A 34 2.96 2.30 -4.99
N LEU A 35 1.95 2.95 -4.43
CA LEU A 35 1.27 2.41 -3.27
C LEU A 35 -0.24 2.35 -3.51
N VAL A 36 -0.84 1.28 -3.02
CA VAL A 36 -2.29 1.17 -2.91
C VAL A 36 -2.60 1.17 -1.42
N LEU A 37 -3.28 2.22 -0.98
CA LEU A 37 -3.57 2.44 0.44
C LEU A 37 -4.93 1.83 0.74
N VAL A 38 -4.97 0.89 1.67
CA VAL A 38 -6.18 0.16 1.99
C VAL A 38 -6.63 0.46 3.41
N GLY A 39 -7.90 0.76 3.59
CA GLY A 39 -8.48 1.00 4.89
C GLY A 39 -9.96 1.26 4.77
N ARG A 40 -10.60 1.54 5.90
CA ARG A 40 -12.04 1.75 5.96
C ARG A 40 -12.44 3.22 5.88
N ASN A 41 -11.55 4.12 6.25
CA ASN A 41 -11.87 5.54 6.35
C ASN A 41 -11.27 6.29 5.17
N GLU A 42 -12.12 6.67 4.23
CA GLU A 42 -11.70 7.32 3.01
C GLU A 42 -11.00 8.65 3.28
N GLU A 43 -11.52 9.45 4.21
CA GLU A 43 -10.92 10.75 4.50
C GLU A 43 -9.49 10.61 5.00
N LYS A 44 -9.26 9.66 5.90
CA LYS A 44 -7.92 9.46 6.44
C LYS A 44 -6.97 8.89 5.39
N LEU A 45 -7.47 8.02 4.53
CA LEU A 45 -6.65 7.51 3.43
C LEU A 45 -6.29 8.62 2.47
N GLN A 46 -7.22 9.53 2.22
CA GLN A 46 -6.96 10.68 1.37
C GLN A 46 -5.88 11.57 1.97
N GLU A 47 -5.90 11.79 3.27
CA GLU A 47 -4.85 12.55 3.95
C GLU A 47 -3.50 11.91 3.77
N THR A 48 -3.44 10.59 3.91
CA THR A 48 -2.19 9.87 3.69
C THR A 48 -1.73 10.00 2.24
N LEU A 49 -2.66 9.85 1.31
CA LEU A 49 -2.35 9.97 -0.11
C LEU A 49 -1.72 11.31 -0.44
N GLU A 50 -2.24 12.37 0.14
CA GLU A 50 -1.76 13.73 -0.15
C GLU A 50 -0.35 13.97 0.35
N MET A 51 0.11 13.22 1.32
CA MET A 51 1.47 13.40 1.82
C MET A 51 2.52 12.54 1.12
N LEU A 52 2.10 11.66 0.21
CA LEU A 52 3.02 10.77 -0.48
C LEU A 52 3.77 11.50 -1.57
N ASP A 53 5.03 11.11 -1.78
CA ASP A 53 5.83 11.60 -2.87
C ASP A 53 5.49 10.84 -4.16
N GLY A 54 5.63 11.53 -5.29
CA GLY A 54 5.40 10.91 -6.57
C GLY A 54 3.93 10.81 -6.90
N ASP A 55 3.63 10.05 -7.95
CA ASP A 55 2.25 9.85 -8.39
C ASP A 55 2.01 8.37 -8.67
N GLY A 56 0.80 8.06 -9.12
CA GLY A 56 0.45 6.67 -9.37
C GLY A 56 -0.01 5.92 -8.14
N HIS A 57 -0.23 6.61 -7.03
CA HIS A 57 -0.76 6.00 -5.82
C HIS A 57 -2.28 5.96 -5.86
N ASN A 58 -2.86 4.94 -5.26
CA ASN A 58 -4.31 4.73 -5.26
C ASN A 58 -4.82 4.41 -3.86
N ILE A 59 -6.13 4.60 -3.69
CA ILE A 59 -6.82 4.26 -2.46
C ILE A 59 -7.80 3.12 -2.75
N LEU A 60 -7.92 2.20 -1.82
CA LEU A 60 -8.91 1.14 -1.90
C LEU A 60 -9.64 1.07 -0.57
N ILE A 61 -10.93 1.41 -0.59
CA ILE A 61 -11.74 1.38 0.62
C ILE A 61 -12.18 -0.05 0.87
N CYS A 62 -11.76 -0.59 2.00
CA CYS A 62 -12.02 -2.00 2.29
C CYS A 62 -11.89 -2.25 3.78
N ASP A 63 -12.82 -3.04 4.31
CA ASP A 63 -12.73 -3.54 5.67
C ASP A 63 -12.00 -4.88 5.61
N VAL A 64 -10.74 -4.89 6.03
CA VAL A 64 -9.93 -6.09 5.94
C VAL A 64 -9.95 -6.91 7.22
N SER A 65 -11.03 -6.78 7.99
CA SER A 65 -11.16 -7.57 9.20
C SER A 65 -11.37 -9.05 8.91
N ASP A 66 -11.76 -9.41 7.69
CA ASP A 66 -11.87 -10.81 7.34
C ASP A 66 -10.96 -11.14 6.15
N PHE A 67 -10.68 -12.42 6.02
CA PHE A 67 -9.73 -12.93 5.05
C PHE A 67 -10.22 -12.72 3.59
N SER A 68 -11.52 -12.90 3.38
CA SER A 68 -12.08 -12.74 2.04
C SER A 68 -11.95 -11.30 1.53
N ALA A 69 -12.20 -10.33 2.42
CA ALA A 69 -12.05 -8.93 2.04
C ALA A 69 -10.59 -8.61 1.71
N ALA A 70 -9.66 -9.15 2.48
CA ALA A 70 -8.24 -8.93 2.22
C ALA A 70 -7.83 -9.53 0.88
N GLN A 71 -8.32 -10.74 0.56
CA GLN A 71 -8.04 -11.36 -0.73
C GLN A 71 -8.59 -10.54 -1.88
N ASN A 72 -9.80 -10.02 -1.73
CA ASN A 72 -10.40 -9.19 -2.77
C ASN A 72 -9.62 -7.90 -2.97
N ALA A 73 -9.11 -7.32 -1.89
CA ALA A 73 -8.30 -6.12 -1.98
C ALA A 73 -7.03 -6.39 -2.81
N VAL A 74 -6.38 -7.53 -2.58
CA VAL A 74 -5.19 -7.90 -3.34
C VAL A 74 -5.54 -8.06 -4.83
N LYS A 75 -6.62 -8.76 -5.13
CA LYS A 75 -7.04 -8.97 -6.52
C LYS A 75 -7.34 -7.66 -7.23
N THR A 76 -8.05 -6.77 -6.53
CA THR A 76 -8.38 -5.47 -7.10
C THR A 76 -7.11 -4.65 -7.36
N ALA A 77 -6.20 -4.65 -6.40
CA ALA A 77 -4.96 -3.89 -6.55
C ALA A 77 -4.13 -4.39 -7.74
N VAL A 78 -4.09 -5.70 -7.95
CA VAL A 78 -3.35 -6.28 -9.07
C VAL A 78 -3.95 -5.84 -10.40
N SER A 79 -5.27 -5.74 -10.49
CA SER A 79 -5.92 -5.43 -11.76
C SER A 79 -6.07 -3.94 -12.05
N MET A 80 -5.74 -3.06 -11.10
CA MET A 80 -5.98 -1.63 -11.25
C MET A 80 -5.21 -1.00 -12.41
N ASP A 81 -3.97 -1.37 -12.60
CA ASP A 81 -3.11 -0.70 -13.58
C ASP A 81 -2.19 -1.67 -14.30
N ASN A 82 -2.45 -2.95 -14.19
CA ASN A 82 -1.64 -4.00 -14.81
C ASN A 82 -0.19 -4.04 -14.32
N ILE A 83 0.11 -3.35 -13.23
CA ILE A 83 1.43 -3.39 -12.64
C ILE A 83 1.46 -4.48 -11.60
N LYS A 84 2.45 -5.33 -11.68
CA LYS A 84 2.60 -6.43 -10.74
C LYS A 84 2.73 -5.90 -9.31
N LEU A 85 2.04 -6.55 -8.38
CA LEU A 85 2.14 -6.23 -6.97
C LEU A 85 3.37 -6.93 -6.40
N ASP A 86 4.27 -6.16 -5.81
CA ASP A 86 5.54 -6.70 -5.30
C ASP A 86 5.47 -7.11 -3.83
N GLY A 87 4.53 -6.59 -3.09
CA GLY A 87 4.37 -7.00 -1.71
C GLY A 87 3.22 -6.32 -1.01
N CYS A 88 2.99 -6.74 0.22
CA CYS A 88 1.97 -6.18 1.10
C CYS A 88 2.60 -5.81 2.44
N VAL A 89 2.08 -4.74 3.04
CA VAL A 89 2.46 -4.35 4.39
C VAL A 89 1.21 -4.32 5.25
N PHE A 90 1.26 -4.99 6.39
CA PHE A 90 0.17 -4.98 7.35
C PHE A 90 0.64 -4.20 8.58
N SER A 91 0.07 -3.03 8.80
CA SER A 91 0.51 -2.19 9.90
C SER A 91 0.05 -2.69 11.25
N ALA A 92 -1.02 -3.48 11.28
CA ALA A 92 -1.59 -3.92 12.55
C ALA A 92 -0.65 -4.80 13.36
N GLY A 93 0.26 -5.49 12.72
CA GLY A 93 1.19 -6.36 13.42
C GLY A 93 2.60 -6.26 12.92
N ILE A 94 2.86 -5.38 12.05
CA ILE A 94 4.17 -5.17 11.42
C ILE A 94 4.83 -6.48 11.05
N TYR A 95 4.23 -7.17 10.17
CA TYR A 95 4.86 -8.34 9.60
C TYR A 95 5.74 -7.90 8.45
N ALA A 96 6.69 -8.71 8.14
CA ALA A 96 7.56 -8.44 7.02
C ALA A 96 6.75 -8.26 5.75
N MET A 97 7.26 -7.44 4.84
CA MET A 97 6.70 -7.37 3.51
C MET A 97 6.90 -8.71 2.83
N LEU A 98 5.84 -9.22 2.25
CA LEU A 98 5.87 -10.51 1.59
C LEU A 98 5.80 -10.30 0.09
N PRO A 99 6.75 -10.84 -0.68
CA PRO A 99 6.65 -10.76 -2.13
C PRO A 99 5.45 -11.56 -2.61
N LEU A 100 4.71 -11.00 -3.55
CA LEU A 100 3.53 -11.64 -4.09
C LEU A 100 3.81 -12.05 -5.53
N GLY A 101 3.35 -13.22 -5.88
CA GLY A 101 3.51 -13.71 -7.23
C GLY A 101 4.89 -14.24 -7.52
N ALA A 102 5.59 -14.60 -6.49
CA ALA A 102 6.90 -15.18 -6.65
C ALA A 102 6.81 -16.57 -7.28
#